data_8b22cc2f6347ac4827393872faf2054c
#
_entry.id   8b22cc2f6347ac4827393872faf2054c
#
_cell.length_a   1.000
_cell.length_b   1.000
_cell.length_c   1.000
_cell.angle_alpha   90.00
_cell.angle_beta   90.00
_cell.angle_gamma   90.00
#
_symmetry.space_group_name_H-M   'P 1'
#
loop_
_entity.id
_entity.type
_entity.pdbx_description
1 polymer ?
#
loop_
_entity_poly.entity_id
_entity_poly.type
_entity_poly.pdbx_seq_one_letter_code
_entity_poly.pdbx_strand_id
1 'polypeptide(L)'
;NFSKAIDETEKPQVGLRILNHWDNLDGSIERGYAGKSIFKWEEIKLGKNGKGGSISKSLHDRLITYARANASLGINGSVLNNVNASPKMMTAEYINKVKVIANILRPYGIRVYLSINFASPMALGYTKTADPLDKKVQQWWKKKAKEIYTTIPDFGGFLVKANSEGQPGPGDYHRTHADGANMLADAVKPYGGIIMWRSFVYGANHKGEDRVKQA
;
A
#
# COMPACT_ATOMS: atom_id res chain seq x y z
N ASN A 1 43.34 -1.60 -2.21
CA ASN A 1 44.16 -2.66 -2.76
C ASN A 1 43.25 -3.80 -3.20
N PHE A 2 42.89 -3.87 -4.48
CA PHE A 2 42.01 -4.89 -5.05
C PHE A 2 42.82 -6.10 -5.61
N SER A 3 43.84 -6.51 -4.88
CA SER A 3 44.77 -7.59 -5.31
C SER A 3 44.25 -9.00 -5.03
N LYS A 4 43.10 -9.17 -4.38
CA LYS A 4 42.44 -10.46 -4.21
C LYS A 4 41.14 -10.49 -4.98
N ALA A 5 40.89 -11.58 -5.72
CA ALA A 5 39.57 -11.85 -6.25
C ALA A 5 38.56 -11.93 -5.08
N ILE A 6 37.50 -11.16 -5.14
CA ILE A 6 36.40 -11.19 -4.18
C ILE A 6 35.39 -12.19 -4.74
N ASP A 7 35.18 -13.30 -4.04
CA ASP A 7 34.14 -14.28 -4.33
C ASP A 7 33.30 -14.43 -3.04
N GLU A 8 32.44 -13.44 -2.84
CA GLU A 8 31.57 -13.36 -1.66
C GLU A 8 30.12 -13.29 -2.12
N THR A 9 29.28 -14.13 -1.53
CA THR A 9 27.83 -14.10 -1.73
C THR A 9 27.16 -13.73 -0.44
N GLU A 10 26.52 -12.57 -0.41
CA GLU A 10 25.68 -12.14 0.71
C GLU A 10 24.20 -12.28 0.37
N LYS A 11 23.44 -12.90 1.27
CA LYS A 11 21.99 -13.03 1.16
C LYS A 11 21.32 -12.50 2.42
N PRO A 12 20.42 -11.51 2.31
CA PRO A 12 19.64 -11.04 3.45
C PRO A 12 18.80 -12.17 4.05
N GLN A 13 18.82 -12.30 5.38
CA GLN A 13 18.03 -13.31 6.10
C GLN A 13 16.53 -13.03 6.01
N VAL A 14 16.12 -11.75 5.98
CA VAL A 14 14.72 -11.34 5.86
C VAL A 14 14.37 -11.09 4.40
N GLY A 15 13.39 -11.82 3.87
CA GLY A 15 12.98 -11.74 2.46
C GLY A 15 12.28 -10.43 2.09
N LEU A 16 11.48 -9.86 2.99
CA LEU A 16 10.75 -8.61 2.77
C LEU A 16 11.34 -7.49 3.61
N ARG A 17 11.84 -6.45 2.94
CA ARG A 17 12.44 -5.26 3.56
C ARG A 17 11.76 -4.04 2.93
N ILE A 18 10.69 -3.58 3.58
CA ILE A 18 9.73 -2.63 3.01
C ILE A 18 9.76 -1.33 3.82
N LEU A 19 9.91 -0.19 3.14
CA LEU A 19 9.67 1.11 3.75
C LEU A 19 8.17 1.41 3.77
N ASN A 20 7.68 1.89 4.90
CA ASN A 20 6.32 2.35 5.08
C ASN A 20 6.29 3.88 5.17
N HIS A 21 5.82 4.53 4.11
CA HIS A 21 5.67 5.98 4.06
C HIS A 21 4.35 6.44 4.70
N TRP A 22 4.40 7.61 5.31
CA TRP A 22 3.25 8.26 5.92
C TRP A 22 2.81 9.49 5.11
N ASP A 23 2.96 9.38 3.82
CA ASP A 23 2.74 10.43 2.82
C ASP A 23 1.28 10.49 2.41
N ASN A 24 0.70 11.69 2.46
CA ASN A 24 -0.68 11.94 2.05
C ASN A 24 -0.77 12.28 0.56
N LEU A 25 -1.98 12.19 0.00
CA LEU A 25 -2.22 12.46 -1.43
C LEU A 25 -2.06 13.94 -1.81
N ASP A 26 -2.13 14.84 -0.85
CA ASP A 26 -1.92 16.28 -1.02
C ASP A 26 -0.45 16.71 -0.90
N GLY A 27 0.47 15.74 -0.74
CA GLY A 27 1.90 16.00 -0.60
C GLY A 27 2.36 16.36 0.80
N SER A 28 1.46 16.37 1.80
CA SER A 28 1.82 16.48 3.20
C SER A 28 2.30 15.13 3.76
N ILE A 29 2.92 15.17 4.94
CA ILE A 29 3.24 13.97 5.73
C ILE A 29 2.39 14.00 6.98
N GLU A 30 1.94 12.83 7.42
CA GLU A 30 1.11 12.68 8.60
C GLU A 30 1.68 13.43 9.80
N ARG A 31 0.84 14.24 10.44
CA ARG A 31 1.18 15.03 11.63
C ARG A 31 2.37 15.99 11.44
N GLY A 32 2.79 16.24 10.20
CA GLY A 32 3.90 17.15 9.92
C GLY A 32 5.28 16.66 10.40
N TYR A 33 5.44 15.35 10.57
CA TYR A 33 6.66 14.77 11.16
C TYR A 33 7.95 15.05 10.40
N ALA A 34 7.90 15.19 9.08
CA ALA A 34 9.11 15.33 8.28
C ALA A 34 8.85 16.02 6.94
N GLY A 35 8.83 17.32 6.90
CA GLY A 35 8.83 18.08 5.66
C GLY A 35 7.67 17.76 4.71
N LYS A 36 8.00 17.52 3.43
CA LYS A 36 7.03 17.25 2.37
C LYS A 36 7.25 15.87 1.77
N SER A 37 6.16 15.26 1.27
CA SER A 37 6.19 13.98 0.56
C SER A 37 7.17 13.97 -0.59
N ILE A 38 7.84 12.84 -0.78
CA ILE A 38 8.61 12.58 -2.01
C ILE A 38 7.71 12.19 -3.17
N PHE A 39 6.48 11.71 -2.89
CA PHE A 39 5.50 11.27 -3.89
C PHE A 39 4.56 12.42 -4.22
N LYS A 40 4.93 13.23 -5.18
CA LYS A 40 4.14 14.38 -5.63
C LYS A 40 3.15 13.94 -6.71
N TRP A 41 1.98 13.51 -6.26
CA TRP A 41 0.94 12.94 -7.13
C TRP A 41 0.43 13.91 -8.19
N GLU A 42 0.49 15.22 -7.93
CA GLU A 42 0.09 16.30 -8.84
C GLU A 42 1.06 16.47 -10.02
N GLU A 43 2.32 16.05 -9.86
CA GLU A 43 3.32 16.09 -10.92
C GLU A 43 3.24 14.89 -11.88
N ILE A 44 2.35 13.93 -11.61
CA ILE A 44 2.07 12.78 -12.49
C ILE A 44 0.81 13.08 -13.31
N LYS A 45 1.00 13.29 -14.61
CA LYS A 45 -0.08 13.58 -15.57
C LYS A 45 -0.45 12.33 -16.34
N LEU A 46 -1.70 11.94 -16.30
CA LEU A 46 -2.22 10.83 -17.09
C LEU A 46 -2.60 11.30 -18.51
N GLY A 47 -2.47 10.40 -19.48
CA GLY A 47 -2.92 10.63 -20.85
C GLY A 47 -4.44 10.82 -20.96
N LYS A 48 -4.92 11.22 -22.14
CA LYS A 48 -6.34 11.58 -22.40
C LYS A 48 -7.35 10.47 -21.98
N ASN A 49 -6.94 9.21 -22.03
CA ASN A 49 -7.80 8.08 -21.65
C ASN A 49 -7.51 7.57 -20.24
N GLY A 50 -6.85 8.36 -19.38
CA GLY A 50 -6.41 7.93 -18.06
C GLY A 50 -5.32 6.85 -18.09
N LYS A 51 -4.84 6.44 -19.27
CA LYS A 51 -3.79 5.43 -19.47
C LYS A 51 -2.48 6.10 -19.85
N GLY A 52 -1.38 5.47 -19.43
CA GLY A 52 -0.06 6.07 -19.58
C GLY A 52 0.07 7.28 -18.66
N GLY A 53 1.25 7.80 -18.56
CA GLY A 53 1.49 8.99 -17.73
C GLY A 53 2.85 9.58 -18.04
N SER A 54 2.93 10.90 -17.94
CA SER A 54 4.17 11.63 -17.87
C SER A 54 4.43 12.09 -16.44
N ILE A 55 5.67 12.27 -16.10
CA ILE A 55 6.10 12.72 -14.79
C ILE A 55 7.07 13.89 -14.99
N SER A 56 7.07 14.85 -14.09
CA SER A 56 8.06 15.93 -14.17
C SER A 56 9.48 15.37 -14.06
N LYS A 57 10.43 16.01 -14.75
CA LYS A 57 11.85 15.61 -14.68
C LYS A 57 12.36 15.64 -13.23
N SER A 58 11.99 16.65 -12.46
CA SER A 58 12.38 16.80 -11.06
C SER A 58 11.90 15.62 -10.19
N LEU A 59 10.64 15.23 -10.33
CA LEU A 59 10.10 14.09 -9.59
C LEU A 59 10.71 12.77 -10.08
N HIS A 60 10.90 12.60 -11.39
CA HIS A 60 11.55 11.42 -11.95
C HIS A 60 12.96 11.23 -11.36
N ASP A 61 13.80 12.26 -11.41
CA ASP A 61 15.18 12.19 -10.91
C ASP A 61 15.22 11.92 -9.40
N ARG A 62 14.27 12.49 -8.64
CA ARG A 62 14.10 12.20 -7.20
C ARG A 62 13.76 10.75 -6.96
N LEU A 63 12.81 10.17 -7.71
CA LEU A 63 12.44 8.77 -7.57
C LEU A 63 13.58 7.82 -7.97
N ILE A 64 14.37 8.14 -8.96
CA ILE A 64 15.60 7.40 -9.30
C ILE A 64 16.60 7.43 -8.13
N THR A 65 16.84 8.61 -7.56
CA THR A 65 17.72 8.76 -6.38
C THR A 65 17.22 7.95 -5.19
N TYR A 66 15.91 8.04 -4.91
CA TYR A 66 15.24 7.23 -3.89
C TYR A 66 15.42 5.72 -4.13
N ALA A 67 15.18 5.27 -5.37
CA ALA A 67 15.29 3.86 -5.74
C ALA A 67 16.72 3.34 -5.56
N ARG A 68 17.72 4.08 -6.05
CA ARG A 68 19.14 3.73 -5.92
C ARG A 68 19.60 3.65 -4.47
N ALA A 69 19.23 4.64 -3.64
CA ALA A 69 19.58 4.66 -2.24
C ALA A 69 18.97 3.46 -1.49
N ASN A 70 17.69 3.16 -1.73
CA ASN A 70 17.02 2.03 -1.09
C ASN A 70 17.57 0.67 -1.55
N ALA A 71 17.80 0.51 -2.84
CA ALA A 71 18.38 -0.73 -3.40
C ALA A 71 19.78 -1.00 -2.83
N SER A 72 20.61 0.04 -2.66
CA SER A 72 21.95 -0.10 -2.07
C SER A 72 21.94 -0.57 -0.61
N LEU A 73 20.82 -0.36 0.09
CA LEU A 73 20.59 -0.85 1.46
C LEU A 73 19.81 -2.18 1.50
N GLY A 74 19.53 -2.76 0.34
CA GLY A 74 18.80 -4.00 0.21
C GLY A 74 17.30 -3.88 0.45
N ILE A 75 16.72 -2.66 0.47
CA ILE A 75 15.27 -2.44 0.53
C ILE A 75 14.64 -2.89 -0.79
N ASN A 76 13.60 -3.73 -0.71
CA ASN A 76 12.95 -4.33 -1.87
C ASN A 76 11.44 -4.04 -1.98
N GLY A 77 10.94 -3.15 -1.15
CA GLY A 77 9.54 -2.73 -1.22
C GLY A 77 9.31 -1.32 -0.67
N SER A 78 8.26 -0.68 -1.13
CA SER A 78 7.84 0.64 -0.67
C SER A 78 6.32 0.74 -0.63
N VAL A 79 5.76 1.04 0.55
CA VAL A 79 4.37 1.46 0.72
C VAL A 79 4.32 2.96 0.45
N LEU A 80 3.63 3.37 -0.61
CA LEU A 80 3.74 4.73 -1.16
C LEU A 80 2.91 5.79 -0.44
N ASN A 81 2.00 5.38 0.45
CA ASN A 81 1.07 6.31 1.09
C ASN A 81 0.80 5.98 2.55
N ASN A 82 0.28 6.98 3.24
CA ASN A 82 -0.05 6.93 4.66
C ASN A 82 -0.98 5.77 5.02
N VAL A 83 -0.74 5.17 6.17
CA VAL A 83 -1.62 4.14 6.77
C VAL A 83 -3.04 4.66 7.08
N ASN A 84 -3.20 5.97 7.29
CA ASN A 84 -4.51 6.65 7.33
C ASN A 84 -5.00 6.92 5.89
N ALA A 85 -5.12 5.85 5.12
CA ALA A 85 -5.28 5.92 3.68
C ALA A 85 -6.60 6.56 3.25
N SER A 86 -6.50 7.45 2.28
CA SER A 86 -7.66 7.96 1.56
C SER A 86 -8.26 6.87 0.65
N PRO A 87 -9.60 6.67 0.64
CA PRO A 87 -10.26 5.78 -0.33
C PRO A 87 -9.94 6.11 -1.79
N LYS A 88 -9.61 7.38 -2.11
CA LYS A 88 -9.23 7.83 -3.46
C LYS A 88 -8.05 7.04 -4.03
N MET A 89 -7.17 6.49 -3.19
CA MET A 89 -6.06 5.64 -3.64
C MET A 89 -6.54 4.43 -4.46
N MET A 90 -7.77 3.96 -4.25
CA MET A 90 -8.37 2.83 -4.99
C MET A 90 -9.08 3.26 -6.28
N THR A 91 -9.02 4.53 -6.69
CA THR A 91 -9.56 4.97 -7.98
C THR A 91 -8.63 4.58 -9.14
N ALA A 92 -9.18 4.44 -10.34
CA ALA A 92 -8.40 4.15 -11.54
C ALA A 92 -7.35 5.23 -11.82
N GLU A 93 -7.64 6.49 -11.50
CA GLU A 93 -6.68 7.60 -11.62
C GLU A 93 -5.42 7.31 -10.80
N TYR A 94 -5.58 7.08 -9.48
CA TYR A 94 -4.42 6.87 -8.61
C TYR A 94 -3.69 5.57 -8.91
N ILE A 95 -4.40 4.49 -9.25
CA ILE A 95 -3.76 3.22 -9.67
C ILE A 95 -2.86 3.42 -10.90
N ASN A 96 -3.31 4.23 -11.87
CA ASN A 96 -2.48 4.56 -13.03
C ASN A 96 -1.28 5.47 -12.67
N LYS A 97 -1.42 6.40 -11.71
CA LYS A 97 -0.29 7.16 -11.17
C LYS A 97 0.71 6.26 -10.43
N VAL A 98 0.21 5.31 -9.64
CA VAL A 98 1.06 4.29 -8.98
C VAL A 98 1.84 3.47 -10.00
N LYS A 99 1.22 3.11 -11.14
CA LYS A 99 1.92 2.42 -12.24
C LYS A 99 3.14 3.19 -12.74
N VAL A 100 3.05 4.51 -12.86
CA VAL A 100 4.18 5.35 -13.29
C VAL A 100 5.33 5.22 -12.29
N ILE A 101 5.04 5.33 -11.00
CA ILE A 101 6.04 5.15 -9.94
C ILE A 101 6.60 3.72 -9.95
N ALA A 102 5.74 2.70 -10.04
CA ALA A 102 6.15 1.31 -10.09
C ALA A 102 7.13 1.02 -11.22
N ASN A 103 6.90 1.59 -12.41
CA ASN A 103 7.79 1.43 -13.55
C ASN A 103 9.18 2.04 -13.31
N ILE A 104 9.28 3.10 -12.50
CA ILE A 104 10.56 3.74 -12.14
C ILE A 104 11.30 2.91 -11.07
N LEU A 105 10.59 2.33 -10.11
CA LEU A 105 11.20 1.61 -9.00
C LEU A 105 11.58 0.15 -9.36
N ARG A 106 10.84 -0.46 -10.29
CA ARG A 106 11.01 -1.86 -10.70
C ARG A 106 12.43 -2.23 -11.16
N PRO A 107 13.13 -1.44 -11.97
CA PRO A 107 14.50 -1.76 -12.38
C PRO A 107 15.49 -1.87 -11.23
N TYR A 108 15.14 -1.32 -10.07
CA TYR A 108 15.94 -1.36 -8.85
C TYR A 108 15.51 -2.48 -7.89
N GLY A 109 14.62 -3.38 -8.32
CA GLY A 109 14.12 -4.48 -7.52
C GLY A 109 13.14 -4.07 -6.41
N ILE A 110 12.58 -2.86 -6.47
CA ILE A 110 11.66 -2.33 -5.45
C ILE A 110 10.23 -2.50 -5.95
N ARG A 111 9.44 -3.31 -5.26
CA ARG A 111 8.01 -3.46 -5.49
C ARG A 111 7.23 -2.35 -4.78
N VAL A 112 6.12 -1.93 -5.39
CA VAL A 112 5.20 -0.98 -4.77
C VAL A 112 4.09 -1.69 -4.00
N TYR A 113 3.75 -1.13 -2.87
CA TYR A 113 2.65 -1.51 -2.01
C TYR A 113 1.79 -0.29 -1.73
N LEU A 114 0.55 -0.47 -1.34
CA LEU A 114 -0.34 0.62 -0.96
C LEU A 114 -0.97 0.38 0.41
N SER A 115 -1.03 1.43 1.21
CA SER A 115 -1.97 1.45 2.32
C SER A 115 -3.38 1.66 1.80
N ILE A 116 -4.35 0.96 2.37
CA ILE A 116 -5.76 1.06 1.97
C ILE A 116 -6.65 1.45 3.14
N ASN A 117 -7.72 2.17 2.81
CA ASN A 117 -8.83 2.34 3.73
C ASN A 117 -9.73 1.10 3.62
N PHE A 118 -9.98 0.43 4.74
CA PHE A 118 -10.78 -0.80 4.79
C PHE A 118 -12.18 -0.62 4.20
N ALA A 119 -12.80 0.54 4.43
CA ALA A 119 -14.13 0.86 3.92
C ALA A 119 -14.11 1.48 2.51
N SER A 120 -13.03 1.36 1.74
CA SER A 120 -12.96 1.92 0.37
C SER A 120 -14.16 1.59 -0.51
N PRO A 121 -14.69 0.37 -0.57
CA PRO A 121 -15.85 0.08 -1.41
C PRO A 121 -17.09 0.89 -1.03
N MET A 122 -17.33 1.08 0.26
CA MET A 122 -18.44 1.90 0.77
C MET A 122 -18.16 3.40 0.57
N ALA A 123 -16.99 3.86 0.93
CA ALA A 123 -16.61 5.27 0.83
C ALA A 123 -16.59 5.78 -0.62
N LEU A 124 -16.36 4.90 -1.59
CA LEU A 124 -16.41 5.20 -3.03
C LEU A 124 -17.79 4.96 -3.64
N GLY A 125 -18.80 4.61 -2.83
CA GLY A 125 -20.20 4.48 -3.27
C GLY A 125 -20.54 3.18 -4.01
N TYR A 126 -19.66 2.15 -3.95
CA TYR A 126 -19.92 0.87 -4.63
C TYR A 126 -20.72 -0.12 -3.79
N THR A 127 -20.64 -0.02 -2.48
CA THR A 127 -21.39 -0.87 -1.54
C THR A 127 -22.06 -0.03 -0.47
N LYS A 128 -23.07 -0.58 0.20
CA LYS A 128 -23.74 0.08 1.34
C LYS A 128 -23.08 -0.22 2.68
N THR A 129 -22.12 -1.14 2.69
CA THR A 129 -21.40 -1.61 3.88
C THR A 129 -19.95 -1.90 3.50
N ALA A 130 -19.10 -2.04 4.50
CA ALA A 130 -17.74 -2.60 4.34
C ALA A 130 -17.57 -3.88 5.21
N ASP A 131 -18.66 -4.53 5.61
CA ASP A 131 -18.63 -5.82 6.32
C ASP A 131 -17.81 -6.84 5.50
N PRO A 132 -16.73 -7.42 6.04
CA PRO A 132 -15.87 -8.34 5.30
C PRO A 132 -16.56 -9.66 4.91
N LEU A 133 -17.69 -9.98 5.53
CA LEU A 133 -18.48 -11.16 5.19
C LEU A 133 -19.59 -10.87 4.15
N ASP A 134 -19.80 -9.60 3.79
CA ASP A 134 -20.72 -9.25 2.71
C ASP A 134 -20.15 -9.65 1.35
N LYS A 135 -20.90 -10.43 0.58
CA LYS A 135 -20.46 -10.96 -0.73
C LYS A 135 -20.15 -9.86 -1.75
N LYS A 136 -20.86 -8.71 -1.73
CA LYS A 136 -20.60 -7.59 -2.65
C LYS A 136 -19.29 -6.90 -2.31
N VAL A 137 -18.99 -6.75 -1.02
CA VAL A 137 -17.70 -6.22 -0.53
C VAL A 137 -16.55 -7.14 -0.96
N GLN A 138 -16.68 -8.45 -0.75
CA GLN A 138 -15.68 -9.44 -1.17
C GLN A 138 -15.46 -9.42 -2.69
N GLN A 139 -16.53 -9.35 -3.48
CA GLN A 139 -16.47 -9.28 -4.94
C GLN A 139 -15.82 -7.98 -5.42
N TRP A 140 -16.10 -6.86 -4.75
CA TRP A 140 -15.48 -5.59 -5.08
C TRP A 140 -13.96 -5.64 -4.88
N TRP A 141 -13.48 -6.17 -3.75
CA TRP A 141 -12.05 -6.32 -3.49
C TRP A 141 -11.37 -7.28 -4.47
N LYS A 142 -12.00 -8.40 -4.83
CA LYS A 142 -11.49 -9.32 -5.87
C LYS A 142 -11.38 -8.63 -7.24
N LYS A 143 -12.40 -7.87 -7.62
CA LYS A 143 -12.39 -7.09 -8.86
C LYS A 143 -11.31 -6.01 -8.83
N LYS A 144 -11.17 -5.29 -7.71
CA LYS A 144 -10.16 -4.25 -7.53
C LYS A 144 -8.73 -4.83 -7.55
N ALA A 145 -8.50 -5.94 -6.91
CA ALA A 145 -7.22 -6.65 -6.98
C ALA A 145 -6.89 -7.03 -8.42
N LYS A 146 -7.83 -7.63 -9.16
CA LYS A 146 -7.65 -7.94 -10.59
C LYS A 146 -7.27 -6.70 -11.41
N GLU A 147 -7.94 -5.57 -11.21
CA GLU A 147 -7.64 -4.30 -11.87
C GLU A 147 -6.20 -3.84 -11.58
N ILE A 148 -5.80 -3.88 -10.30
CA ILE A 148 -4.47 -3.45 -9.87
C ILE A 148 -3.39 -4.34 -10.48
N TYR A 149 -3.51 -5.67 -10.37
CA TYR A 149 -2.50 -6.60 -10.90
C TYR A 149 -2.46 -6.66 -12.43
N THR A 150 -3.58 -6.35 -13.09
CA THR A 150 -3.59 -6.15 -14.57
C THR A 150 -2.82 -4.88 -14.95
N THR A 151 -2.88 -3.85 -14.11
CA THR A 151 -2.21 -2.56 -14.34
C THR A 151 -0.75 -2.56 -13.92
N ILE A 152 -0.43 -3.25 -12.81
CA ILE A 152 0.89 -3.34 -12.17
C ILE A 152 1.13 -4.82 -11.82
N PRO A 153 1.65 -5.64 -12.76
CA PRO A 153 1.73 -7.09 -12.58
C PRO A 153 2.57 -7.54 -11.38
N ASP A 154 3.55 -6.76 -10.99
CA ASP A 154 4.45 -6.98 -9.84
C ASP A 154 4.03 -6.24 -8.56
N PHE A 155 2.78 -5.76 -8.49
CA PHE A 155 2.27 -5.11 -7.28
C PHE A 155 2.42 -6.02 -6.06
N GLY A 156 2.98 -5.47 -4.96
CA GLY A 156 3.35 -6.29 -3.81
C GLY A 156 2.18 -6.67 -2.89
N GLY A 157 1.20 -5.79 -2.75
CA GLY A 157 0.06 -6.02 -1.87
C GLY A 157 -0.34 -4.79 -1.05
N PHE A 158 -1.11 -5.03 0.02
CA PHE A 158 -1.70 -3.96 0.81
C PHE A 158 -1.19 -3.93 2.24
N LEU A 159 -1.04 -2.71 2.77
CA LEU A 159 -0.94 -2.42 4.19
C LEU A 159 -2.30 -1.91 4.70
N VAL A 160 -2.77 -2.46 5.81
CA VAL A 160 -4.08 -2.11 6.37
C VAL A 160 -3.94 -1.69 7.82
N LYS A 161 -4.41 -0.49 8.14
CA LYS A 161 -4.69 -0.04 9.49
C LYS A 161 -6.20 -0.12 9.71
N ALA A 162 -6.64 -0.93 10.66
CA ALA A 162 -8.05 -1.19 10.91
C ALA A 162 -8.42 -0.95 12.37
N ASN A 163 -9.61 -0.40 12.59
CA ASN A 163 -10.19 -0.13 13.91
C ASN A 163 -9.29 0.72 14.85
N SER A 164 -8.59 1.70 14.29
CA SER A 164 -7.71 2.57 15.07
C SER A 164 -7.69 3.99 14.54
N GLU A 165 -7.73 4.97 15.45
CA GLU A 165 -7.58 6.40 15.14
C GLU A 165 -8.48 6.88 14.00
N GLY A 166 -9.76 6.51 14.03
CA GLY A 166 -10.75 6.87 13.00
C GLY A 166 -10.66 6.09 11.70
N GLN A 167 -9.75 5.13 11.57
CA GLN A 167 -9.75 4.23 10.41
C GLN A 167 -10.77 3.10 10.62
N PRO A 168 -11.68 2.88 9.65
CA PRO A 168 -12.68 1.82 9.76
C PRO A 168 -12.04 0.43 9.69
N GLY A 169 -12.75 -0.55 10.22
CA GLY A 169 -12.28 -1.91 10.21
C GLY A 169 -13.38 -2.93 10.46
N PRO A 170 -13.03 -4.22 10.60
CA PRO A 170 -14.00 -5.30 10.83
C PRO A 170 -14.82 -5.12 12.10
N GLY A 171 -14.24 -4.55 13.16
CA GLY A 171 -14.92 -4.33 14.43
C GLY A 171 -16.17 -3.45 14.34
N ASP A 172 -16.23 -2.54 13.35
CA ASP A 172 -17.40 -1.70 13.08
C ASP A 172 -18.63 -2.53 12.63
N TYR A 173 -18.39 -3.78 12.25
CA TYR A 173 -19.40 -4.75 11.77
C TYR A 173 -19.51 -5.97 12.69
N HIS A 174 -18.98 -5.92 13.92
CA HIS A 174 -18.90 -7.05 14.85
C HIS A 174 -18.17 -8.26 14.25
N ARG A 175 -17.10 -8.00 13.47
CA ARG A 175 -16.22 -9.00 12.85
C ARG A 175 -14.83 -8.93 13.46
N THR A 176 -14.11 -10.04 13.35
CA THR A 176 -12.73 -10.14 13.85
C THR A 176 -11.72 -9.51 12.87
N HIS A 177 -10.53 -9.21 13.36
CA HIS A 177 -9.40 -8.82 12.49
C HIS A 177 -9.10 -9.92 11.46
N ALA A 178 -9.25 -11.20 11.83
CA ALA A 178 -9.05 -12.33 10.94
C ALA A 178 -10.05 -12.32 9.76
N ASP A 179 -11.34 -11.99 10.00
CA ASP A 179 -12.35 -11.89 8.93
C ASP A 179 -11.94 -10.84 7.89
N GLY A 180 -11.49 -9.68 8.36
CA GLY A 180 -11.05 -8.59 7.48
C GLY A 180 -9.76 -8.91 6.72
N ALA A 181 -8.77 -9.46 7.41
CA ALA A 181 -7.49 -9.83 6.82
C ALA A 181 -7.65 -10.93 5.79
N ASN A 182 -8.43 -11.98 6.09
CA ASN A 182 -8.70 -13.09 5.19
C ASN A 182 -9.45 -12.65 3.93
N MET A 183 -10.46 -11.78 4.06
CA MET A 183 -11.16 -11.21 2.90
C MET A 183 -10.19 -10.56 1.90
N LEU A 184 -9.26 -9.75 2.39
CA LEU A 184 -8.28 -9.08 1.54
C LEU A 184 -7.21 -10.03 1.02
N ALA A 185 -6.75 -10.98 1.85
CA ALA A 185 -5.80 -12.01 1.45
C ALA A 185 -6.36 -12.87 0.31
N ASP A 186 -7.61 -13.28 0.40
CA ASP A 186 -8.29 -14.02 -0.68
C ASP A 186 -8.38 -13.23 -1.98
N ALA A 187 -8.50 -11.91 -1.90
CA ALA A 187 -8.55 -11.06 -3.09
C ALA A 187 -7.19 -10.97 -3.80
N VAL A 188 -6.06 -10.95 -3.08
CA VAL A 188 -4.73 -10.78 -3.66
C VAL A 188 -3.97 -12.11 -3.87
N LYS A 189 -4.38 -13.19 -3.20
CA LYS A 189 -3.76 -14.51 -3.28
C LYS A 189 -3.55 -15.03 -4.70
N PRO A 190 -4.51 -14.90 -5.65
CA PRO A 190 -4.32 -15.37 -7.03
C PRO A 190 -3.14 -14.73 -7.76
N TYR A 191 -2.64 -13.61 -7.26
CA TYR A 191 -1.57 -12.82 -7.86
C TYR A 191 -0.26 -12.88 -7.05
N GLY A 192 -0.21 -13.66 -5.98
CA GLY A 192 0.95 -13.72 -5.08
C GLY A 192 1.16 -12.45 -4.23
N GLY A 193 0.13 -11.64 -4.08
CA GLY A 193 0.16 -10.46 -3.22
C GLY A 193 0.10 -10.80 -1.74
N ILE A 194 0.55 -9.89 -0.90
CA ILE A 194 0.52 -10.04 0.55
C ILE A 194 -0.34 -8.96 1.21
N ILE A 195 -0.88 -9.29 2.39
CA ILE A 195 -1.56 -8.37 3.27
C ILE A 195 -0.72 -8.16 4.53
N MET A 196 -0.33 -6.91 4.76
CA MET A 196 0.31 -6.47 5.99
C MET A 196 -0.77 -5.89 6.89
N TRP A 197 -1.29 -6.69 7.79
CA TRP A 197 -2.39 -6.30 8.66
C TRP A 197 -1.87 -5.76 9.99
N ARG A 198 -2.27 -4.54 10.34
CA ARG A 198 -1.97 -3.94 11.63
C ARG A 198 -3.17 -4.19 12.56
N SER A 199 -3.06 -5.22 13.41
CA SER A 199 -4.04 -5.52 14.45
C SER A 199 -3.91 -4.51 15.58
N PHE A 200 -4.69 -3.42 15.51
CA PHE A 200 -4.75 -2.45 16.58
C PHE A 200 -5.77 -2.87 17.65
N VAL A 201 -5.32 -2.88 18.88
CA VAL A 201 -6.12 -3.25 20.05
C VAL A 201 -6.42 -2.03 20.96
N TYR A 202 -6.25 -0.81 20.44
CA TYR A 202 -6.46 0.43 21.16
C TYR A 202 -7.82 1.08 20.83
N GLY A 203 -8.73 0.36 20.20
CA GLY A 203 -10.06 0.86 19.85
C GLY A 203 -10.87 1.23 21.09
N ALA A 204 -11.54 2.38 21.05
CA ALA A 204 -12.32 2.91 22.16
C ALA A 204 -13.52 2.03 22.57
N ASN A 205 -13.91 1.06 21.76
CA ASN A 205 -15.12 0.27 21.92
C ASN A 205 -14.95 -0.97 22.81
N HIS A 206 -13.73 -1.28 23.25
CA HIS A 206 -13.41 -2.49 24.00
C HIS A 206 -12.73 -2.17 25.33
N LYS A 207 -13.41 -1.36 26.16
CA LYS A 207 -12.94 -1.09 27.53
C LYS A 207 -13.01 -2.37 28.37
N GLY A 208 -11.87 -2.83 28.87
CA GLY A 208 -11.78 -3.97 29.77
C GLY A 208 -11.53 -5.33 29.12
N GLU A 209 -11.42 -5.43 27.80
CA GLU A 209 -11.05 -6.67 27.12
C GLU A 209 -9.52 -6.88 27.09
N ASP A 210 -9.13 -8.15 27.11
CA ASP A 210 -7.72 -8.56 27.00
C ASP A 210 -7.20 -8.24 25.60
N ARG A 211 -6.27 -7.29 25.51
CA ARG A 211 -5.69 -6.81 24.26
C ARG A 211 -4.95 -7.90 23.48
N VAL A 212 -4.40 -8.89 24.18
CA VAL A 212 -3.71 -10.01 23.55
C VAL A 212 -4.69 -10.91 22.81
N LYS A 213 -5.90 -11.10 23.39
CA LYS A 213 -6.95 -11.88 22.73
C LYS A 213 -7.61 -11.18 21.55
N GLN A 214 -7.50 -9.85 21.46
CA GLN A 214 -8.04 -9.06 20.35
C GLN A 214 -7.09 -9.03 19.15
N ALA A 215 -5.81 -9.21 19.34
CA ALA A 215 -4.79 -9.25 18.31
C ALA A 215 -4.70 -10.62 17.62
#